data_2dda8b426598033e2e5c1733c6f1bf57
#
_entry.id   2dda8b426598033e2e5c1733c6f1bf57
#
_cell.length_a   1.000
_cell.length_b   1.000
_cell.length_c   1.000
_cell.angle_alpha   90.00
_cell.angle_beta   90.00
_cell.angle_gamma   90.00
#
_symmetry.space_group_name_H-M   'P 1'
#
loop_
_entity.id
_entity.type
_entity.pdbx_description
1 polymer ?
#
loop_
_entity_poly.entity_id
_entity_poly.type
_entity_poly.pdbx_seq_one_letter_code
_entity_poly.pdbx_strand_id
1 'polypeptide(L)'
;MKIRKSAEDYLEAMLVLQEEHGCIRSIDIAKKLGVTKPSVSYAVKRLRESGYINMEANGPITLAPAGYKIAKRIYERHKALTAFLEKLGVSREQAEEDACKIEHDISHETYVAICDSLNEGREEKLGSYDFE
;
A
#
# COMPACT_ATOMS: atom_id res chain seq x y z
N MET A 1 8.13 14.00 -9.13
CA MET A 1 7.92 13.00 -10.14
C MET A 1 6.92 11.98 -9.68
N LYS A 2 6.00 11.61 -10.52
CA LYS A 2 4.99 10.68 -10.11
C LYS A 2 5.51 9.28 -10.17
N ILE A 3 5.30 8.51 -9.12
CA ILE A 3 5.75 7.15 -9.09
C ILE A 3 4.70 6.28 -9.76
N ARG A 4 5.11 5.24 -10.43
CA ARG A 4 4.19 4.37 -11.15
C ARG A 4 3.38 3.50 -10.21
N LYS A 5 2.20 3.12 -10.67
CA LYS A 5 1.31 2.25 -9.90
C LYS A 5 1.99 0.95 -9.49
N SER A 6 2.74 0.32 -10.39
CA SER A 6 3.37 -0.93 -10.04
C SER A 6 4.41 -0.75 -8.94
N ALA A 7 5.13 0.37 -8.94
CA ALA A 7 6.10 0.64 -7.89
C ALA A 7 5.38 0.85 -6.56
N GLU A 8 4.22 1.51 -6.59
CA GLU A 8 3.42 1.70 -5.38
C GLU A 8 2.93 0.35 -4.85
N ASP A 9 2.51 -0.55 -5.73
CA ASP A 9 2.07 -1.87 -5.32
C ASP A 9 3.20 -2.65 -4.64
N TYR A 10 4.41 -2.57 -5.18
CA TYR A 10 5.55 -3.25 -4.57
C TYR A 10 5.87 -2.66 -3.20
N LEU A 11 5.85 -1.35 -3.08
CA LEU A 11 6.17 -0.71 -1.80
C LEU A 11 5.10 -1.02 -0.75
N GLU A 12 3.84 -1.03 -1.16
CA GLU A 12 2.76 -1.37 -0.25
C GLU A 12 2.90 -2.82 0.22
N ALA A 13 3.18 -3.74 -0.71
CA ALA A 13 3.35 -5.14 -0.36
C ALA A 13 4.51 -5.32 0.62
N MET A 14 5.59 -4.56 0.43
CA MET A 14 6.72 -4.63 1.33
C MET A 14 6.35 -4.18 2.73
N LEU A 15 5.57 -3.10 2.86
CA LEU A 15 5.16 -2.62 4.15
C LEU A 15 4.27 -3.65 4.87
N VAL A 16 3.32 -4.22 4.16
CA VAL A 16 2.42 -5.20 4.74
C VAL A 16 3.20 -6.43 5.19
N LEU A 17 4.14 -6.90 4.36
CA LEU A 17 4.93 -8.06 4.71
C LEU A 17 5.82 -7.80 5.93
N GLN A 18 6.35 -6.58 6.04
CA GLN A 18 7.15 -6.24 7.19
C GLN A 18 6.29 -6.27 8.45
N GLU A 19 5.06 -5.79 8.37
CA GLU A 19 4.17 -5.80 9.52
C GLU A 19 3.72 -7.22 9.90
N GLU A 20 3.48 -8.04 8.89
CA GLU A 20 3.01 -9.39 9.16
C GLU A 20 4.10 -10.36 9.58
N HIS A 21 5.29 -10.25 9.00
CA HIS A 21 6.34 -11.21 9.22
C HIS A 21 7.61 -10.65 9.86
N GLY A 22 7.69 -9.37 10.01
CA GLY A 22 8.89 -8.74 10.60
C GLY A 22 10.03 -8.58 9.62
N CYS A 23 9.93 -9.11 8.43
CA CYS A 23 10.97 -8.95 7.42
C CYS A 23 10.37 -9.03 6.04
N ILE A 24 11.13 -8.56 5.05
CA ILE A 24 10.67 -8.51 3.68
C ILE A 24 11.56 -9.41 2.85
N ARG A 25 11.00 -10.43 2.21
CA ARG A 25 11.75 -11.32 1.34
C ARG A 25 11.14 -11.35 -0.04
N SER A 26 11.99 -11.48 -1.05
CA SER A 26 11.55 -11.46 -2.45
C SER A 26 10.52 -12.54 -2.76
N ILE A 27 10.69 -13.73 -2.19
CA ILE A 27 9.75 -14.80 -2.47
C ILE A 27 8.36 -14.47 -1.94
N ASP A 28 8.28 -13.79 -0.82
CA ASP A 28 7.00 -13.42 -0.25
C ASP A 28 6.33 -12.33 -1.06
N ILE A 29 7.12 -11.41 -1.63
CA ILE A 29 6.59 -10.39 -2.52
C ILE A 29 5.98 -11.05 -3.75
N ALA A 30 6.70 -12.01 -4.33
CA ALA A 30 6.23 -12.70 -5.53
C ALA A 30 4.90 -13.39 -5.27
N LYS A 31 4.77 -14.05 -4.12
CA LYS A 31 3.53 -14.73 -3.78
C LYS A 31 2.42 -13.75 -3.53
N LYS A 32 2.69 -12.68 -2.79
CA LYS A 32 1.66 -11.74 -2.45
C LYS A 32 1.10 -11.01 -3.67
N LEU A 33 1.96 -10.64 -4.60
CA LEU A 33 1.52 -9.89 -5.77
C LEU A 33 1.18 -10.79 -6.97
N GLY A 34 1.46 -12.09 -6.87
CA GLY A 34 1.17 -13.00 -7.98
C GLY A 34 2.05 -12.74 -9.18
N VAL A 35 3.31 -12.39 -8.96
CA VAL A 35 4.23 -12.11 -10.05
C VAL A 35 5.40 -13.07 -9.99
N THR A 36 6.22 -13.07 -11.04
CA THR A 36 7.35 -13.99 -11.15
C THR A 36 8.54 -13.47 -10.36
N LYS A 37 9.46 -14.38 -10.03
CA LYS A 37 10.67 -13.99 -9.34
C LYS A 37 11.50 -13.00 -10.16
N PRO A 38 11.68 -13.19 -11.48
CA PRO A 38 12.42 -12.20 -12.27
C PRO A 38 11.77 -10.81 -12.22
N SER A 39 10.42 -10.75 -12.20
CA SER A 39 9.73 -9.47 -12.08
C SER A 39 10.06 -8.79 -10.76
N VAL A 40 10.09 -9.57 -9.68
CA VAL A 40 10.42 -9.03 -8.37
C VAL A 40 11.86 -8.52 -8.36
N SER A 41 12.79 -9.31 -8.91
CA SER A 41 14.20 -8.92 -8.94
C SER A 41 14.40 -7.62 -9.70
N TYR A 42 13.70 -7.48 -10.83
CA TYR A 42 13.78 -6.25 -11.62
C TYR A 42 13.24 -5.06 -10.84
N ALA A 43 12.07 -5.23 -10.21
CA ALA A 43 11.44 -4.15 -9.46
C ALA A 43 12.29 -3.75 -8.26
N VAL A 44 12.84 -4.73 -7.54
CA VAL A 44 13.68 -4.47 -6.37
C VAL A 44 14.92 -3.66 -6.79
N LYS A 45 15.52 -4.04 -7.90
CA LYS A 45 16.69 -3.33 -8.39
C LYS A 45 16.34 -1.87 -8.69
N ARG A 46 15.23 -1.65 -9.37
CA ARG A 46 14.83 -0.29 -9.73
C ARG A 46 14.46 0.54 -8.51
N LEU A 47 13.77 -0.06 -7.56
CA LEU A 47 13.38 0.67 -6.35
C LEU A 47 14.62 1.02 -5.52
N ARG A 48 15.60 0.12 -5.48
CA ARG A 48 16.83 0.40 -4.76
C ARG A 48 17.59 1.53 -5.44
N GLU A 49 17.69 1.50 -6.77
CA GLU A 49 18.38 2.54 -7.50
C GLU A 49 17.70 3.88 -7.35
N SER A 50 16.38 3.88 -7.16
CA SER A 50 15.63 5.11 -6.99
C SER A 50 15.60 5.61 -5.55
N GLY A 51 16.19 4.86 -4.63
CA GLY A 51 16.29 5.32 -3.24
C GLY A 51 15.08 5.00 -2.37
N TYR A 52 14.18 4.16 -2.82
CA TYR A 52 12.98 3.83 -2.04
C TYR A 52 13.20 2.66 -1.09
N ILE A 53 14.15 1.81 -1.37
CA ILE A 53 14.44 0.66 -0.50
C ILE A 53 15.94 0.50 -0.36
N ASN A 54 16.35 -0.23 0.67
CA ASN A 54 17.74 -0.59 0.85
C ASN A 54 17.84 -2.10 0.82
N MET A 55 18.94 -2.62 0.29
CA MET A 55 19.17 -4.05 0.27
C MET A 55 20.65 -4.28 0.15
N GLU A 56 21.23 -4.92 1.14
CA GLU A 56 22.63 -5.26 1.08
C GLU A 56 22.74 -6.58 0.36
N ALA A 57 23.92 -6.89 -0.15
CA ALA A 57 24.11 -8.11 -0.91
C ALA A 57 23.63 -9.29 -0.09
N ASN A 58 22.72 -10.06 -0.63
CA ASN A 58 22.13 -11.21 0.04
C ASN A 58 21.49 -10.88 1.39
N GLY A 59 21.23 -9.64 1.64
CA GLY A 59 20.61 -9.22 2.89
C GLY A 59 19.14 -8.98 2.75
N PRO A 60 18.48 -8.61 3.82
CA PRO A 60 17.05 -8.34 3.79
C PRO A 60 16.77 -7.03 3.08
N ILE A 61 15.56 -6.91 2.58
CA ILE A 61 15.08 -5.69 1.99
C ILE A 61 14.50 -4.85 3.11
N THR A 62 14.81 -3.57 3.15
CA THR A 62 14.21 -2.65 4.10
C THR A 62 13.70 -1.43 3.35
N LEU A 63 12.63 -0.81 3.86
CA LEU A 63 12.10 0.38 3.25
C LEU A 63 12.93 1.58 3.68
N ALA A 64 13.37 2.37 2.72
CA ALA A 64 14.00 3.64 3.02
C ALA A 64 12.89 4.62 3.44
N PRO A 65 13.21 5.74 4.07
CA PRO A 65 12.16 6.69 4.48
C PRO A 65 11.24 7.13 3.35
N ALA A 66 11.79 7.38 2.16
CA ALA A 66 10.97 7.80 1.03
C ALA A 66 10.01 6.68 0.60
N GLY A 67 10.49 5.44 0.61
CA GLY A 67 9.64 4.31 0.24
C GLY A 67 8.57 4.03 1.29
N TYR A 68 8.94 4.15 2.55
CA TYR A 68 7.99 3.95 3.64
C TYR A 68 6.85 4.96 3.55
N LYS A 69 7.17 6.21 3.26
CA LYS A 69 6.15 7.25 3.18
C LYS A 69 5.14 6.94 2.07
N ILE A 70 5.62 6.49 0.91
CA ILE A 70 4.74 6.14 -0.19
C ILE A 70 3.92 4.91 0.17
N ALA A 71 4.56 3.88 0.73
CA ALA A 71 3.87 2.64 1.10
C ALA A 71 2.78 2.91 2.11
N LYS A 72 3.07 3.75 3.12
CA LYS A 72 2.10 4.06 4.14
C LYS A 72 0.91 4.81 3.55
N ARG A 73 1.17 5.75 2.64
CA ARG A 73 0.09 6.51 2.03
C ARG A 73 -0.87 5.59 1.26
N ILE A 74 -0.31 4.68 0.47
CA ILE A 74 -1.15 3.78 -0.31
C ILE A 74 -1.88 2.79 0.59
N TYR A 75 -1.22 2.29 1.62
CA TYR A 75 -1.83 1.35 2.54
C TYR A 75 -3.00 1.99 3.30
N GLU A 76 -2.85 3.25 3.73
CA GLU A 76 -3.93 3.95 4.40
C GLU A 76 -5.11 4.16 3.46
N ARG A 77 -4.82 4.47 2.19
CA ARG A 77 -5.88 4.60 1.21
C ARG A 77 -6.60 3.28 1.01
N HIS A 78 -5.84 2.19 0.95
CA HIS A 78 -6.43 0.87 0.78
C HIS A 78 -7.42 0.57 1.91
N LYS A 79 -7.00 0.82 3.14
CA LYS A 79 -7.85 0.55 4.29
C LYS A 79 -9.11 1.41 4.30
N ALA A 80 -8.96 2.69 4.00
CA ALA A 80 -10.09 3.60 3.99
C ALA A 80 -11.08 3.24 2.88
N LEU A 81 -10.57 2.93 1.69
CA LEU A 81 -11.44 2.57 0.57
C LEU A 81 -12.16 1.26 0.84
N THR A 82 -11.47 0.28 1.40
CA THR A 82 -12.10 -0.99 1.73
C THR A 82 -13.25 -0.75 2.72
N ALA A 83 -13.00 0.04 3.77
CA ALA A 83 -14.01 0.32 4.78
C ALA A 83 -15.20 1.07 4.18
N PHE A 84 -14.93 2.02 3.29
CA PHE A 84 -15.98 2.80 2.66
C PHE A 84 -16.87 1.92 1.78
N LEU A 85 -16.27 1.05 1.00
CA LEU A 85 -17.03 0.15 0.14
C LEU A 85 -17.85 -0.83 0.95
N GLU A 86 -17.31 -1.31 2.07
CA GLU A 86 -18.07 -2.18 2.95
C GLU A 86 -19.26 -1.44 3.55
N LYS A 87 -19.07 -0.16 3.87
CA LYS A 87 -20.16 0.64 4.42
C LYS A 87 -21.28 0.77 3.40
N LEU A 88 -20.98 0.77 2.12
CA LEU A 88 -21.97 0.84 1.07
C LEU A 88 -22.66 -0.51 0.83
N GLY A 89 -22.19 -1.58 1.44
CA GLY A 89 -22.78 -2.89 1.27
C GLY A 89 -21.98 -3.85 0.40
N VAL A 90 -20.79 -3.46 -0.02
CA VAL A 90 -19.95 -4.35 -0.82
C VAL A 90 -19.31 -5.37 0.11
N SER A 91 -19.18 -6.62 -0.32
CA SER A 91 -18.57 -7.64 0.52
C SER A 91 -17.10 -7.28 0.76
N ARG A 92 -16.55 -7.76 1.86
CA ARG A 92 -15.17 -7.45 2.19
C ARG A 92 -14.21 -7.89 1.10
N GLU A 93 -14.43 -9.07 0.58
CA GLU A 93 -13.56 -9.60 -0.46
C GLU A 93 -13.56 -8.70 -1.70
N GLN A 94 -14.75 -8.31 -2.14
CA GLN A 94 -14.85 -7.45 -3.32
C GLN A 94 -14.35 -6.04 -3.01
N ALA A 95 -14.60 -5.57 -1.79
CA ALA A 95 -14.14 -4.23 -1.39
C ALA A 95 -12.62 -4.15 -1.43
N GLU A 96 -11.93 -5.19 -0.96
CA GLU A 96 -10.48 -5.19 -0.99
C GLU A 96 -9.95 -5.23 -2.41
N GLU A 97 -10.60 -6.00 -3.26
CA GLU A 97 -10.17 -6.09 -4.64
C GLU A 97 -10.33 -4.76 -5.35
N ASP A 98 -11.48 -4.11 -5.16
CA ASP A 98 -11.74 -2.84 -5.81
C ASP A 98 -10.87 -1.72 -5.24
N ALA A 99 -10.63 -1.75 -3.93
CA ALA A 99 -9.77 -0.76 -3.30
C ALA A 99 -8.37 -0.79 -3.91
N CYS A 100 -7.85 -1.99 -4.19
CA CYS A 100 -6.55 -2.10 -4.82
C CYS A 100 -6.50 -1.41 -6.17
N LYS A 101 -7.62 -1.35 -6.86
CA LYS A 101 -7.64 -0.71 -8.17
C LYS A 101 -7.79 0.79 -8.05
N ILE A 102 -8.60 1.25 -7.11
CA ILE A 102 -8.93 2.65 -6.99
C ILE A 102 -7.86 3.48 -6.29
N GLU A 103 -7.17 2.86 -5.35
CA GLU A 103 -6.32 3.62 -4.43
C GLU A 103 -5.23 4.45 -5.11
N HIS A 104 -4.82 4.06 -6.30
CA HIS A 104 -3.75 4.75 -7.00
C HIS A 104 -4.25 5.91 -7.84
N ASP A 105 -5.54 5.94 -8.12
CA ASP A 105 -6.08 6.86 -9.10
C ASP A 105 -6.96 7.97 -8.59
N ILE A 106 -7.25 8.01 -7.32
CA ILE A 106 -8.11 9.05 -6.80
C ILE A 106 -7.27 10.22 -6.28
N SER A 107 -7.86 11.40 -6.29
CA SER A 107 -7.18 12.58 -5.78
C SER A 107 -7.16 12.57 -4.26
N HIS A 108 -6.30 13.39 -3.69
CA HIS A 108 -6.27 13.54 -2.24
C HIS A 108 -7.60 14.11 -1.75
N GLU A 109 -8.19 15.01 -2.51
CA GLU A 109 -9.48 15.59 -2.16
C GLU A 109 -10.55 14.52 -2.01
N THR A 110 -10.64 13.59 -2.95
CA THR A 110 -11.60 12.49 -2.89
C THR A 110 -11.31 11.59 -1.71
N TYR A 111 -10.04 11.30 -1.46
CA TYR A 111 -9.65 10.46 -0.34
C TYR A 111 -10.09 11.09 0.99
N VAL A 112 -9.85 12.40 1.16
CA VAL A 112 -10.25 13.08 2.39
C VAL A 112 -11.77 13.04 2.55
N ALA A 113 -12.51 13.23 1.46
CA ALA A 113 -13.97 13.19 1.52
C ALA A 113 -14.47 11.80 1.95
N ILE A 114 -13.82 10.75 1.47
CA ILE A 114 -14.17 9.39 1.85
C ILE A 114 -13.91 9.18 3.34
N CYS A 115 -12.75 9.63 3.82
CA CYS A 115 -12.42 9.50 5.23
C CYS A 115 -13.41 10.27 6.12
N ASP A 116 -13.82 11.45 5.68
CA ASP A 116 -14.79 12.23 6.43
C ASP A 116 -16.13 11.51 6.49
N SER A 117 -16.51 10.88 5.40
CA SER A 117 -17.76 10.12 5.36
C SER A 117 -17.72 8.96 6.35
N LEU A 118 -16.57 8.30 6.45
CA LEU A 118 -16.42 7.19 7.38
C LEU A 118 -16.50 7.70 8.82
N ASN A 119 -15.88 8.83 9.10
CA ASN A 119 -15.86 9.36 10.46
C ASN A 119 -17.22 9.90 10.89
N GLU A 120 -18.02 10.40 9.96
CA GLU A 120 -19.33 10.88 10.30
C GLU A 120 -20.19 9.81 10.95
N GLY A 121 -20.03 8.59 10.54
CA GLY A 121 -20.81 7.53 11.12
C GLY A 121 -20.29 7.07 12.46
N ARG A 122 -19.13 7.50 12.88
CA ARG A 122 -18.60 7.04 14.10
C ARG A 122 -18.38 8.10 15.10
N GLU A 123 -18.76 9.25 14.81
CA GLU A 123 -18.64 10.27 15.72
C GLU A 123 -17.40 10.28 16.51
N GLU A 124 -17.38 10.01 17.63
CA GLU A 124 -16.29 10.22 18.43
C GLU A 124 -15.22 9.26 18.18
N LYS A 125 -15.32 8.39 17.42
CA LYS A 125 -14.41 7.45 17.34
C LYS A 125 -13.42 7.92 16.49
N LEU A 126 -13.11 8.82 16.17
CA LEU A 126 -12.20 9.32 15.51
C LEU A 126 -11.27 8.54 14.97
N GLY A 127 -11.35 8.00 14.28
CA GLY A 127 -10.68 7.22 13.75
C GLY A 127 -9.62 7.41 13.10
N SER A 128 -9.29 7.88 12.76
CA SER A 128 -8.18 7.98 12.51
C SER A 128 -7.53 7.57 11.34
N TYR A 129 -7.90 7.99 10.28
CA TYR A 129 -7.18 7.84 9.09
C TYR A 129 -6.19 9.01 8.97
N ASP A 130 -4.97 8.64 8.54
CA ASP A 130 -3.95 9.61 8.41
C ASP A 130 -4.08 10.26 7.07
N PHE A 131 -4.30 11.55 6.98
CA PHE A 131 -4.52 12.21 5.74
C PHE A 131 -3.28 12.73 5.08
N GLU A 132 -2.11 12.43 5.52
CA GLU A 132 -0.98 12.94 4.88
C GLU A 132 -0.52 12.22 3.75
#